data_3fb12b50348d05cc5861c65e007b6aed
#
_entry.id   3fb12b50348d05cc5861c65e007b6aed
#
_cell.length_a   1.000
_cell.length_b   1.000
_cell.length_c   1.000
_cell.angle_alpha   90.00
_cell.angle_beta   90.00
_cell.angle_gamma   90.00
#
_symmetry.space_group_name_H-M   'P 1'
#
loop_
_entity.id
_entity.type
_entity.pdbx_description
1 polymer ?
#
loop_
_entity_poly.entity_id
_entity_poly.type
_entity_poly.pdbx_seq_one_letter_code
_entity_poly.pdbx_strand_id
1 'polypeptide(L)'
;MPPSEFLITNARVYPVNGGTDRPVPASALAVRDGRIAGVGSPAEASTAVPEARRIDAEGRTVVPGFVDAHAHLHELGLALRRADLTDASSPDAVVEQLRAFVADHDPPSDAWLRGHGWDQTEWTPARLPSRGALDAAFPERPVWLTRTDVHAGWANTAALEATVGLDRLHEMSDPDGGHIHRDRTGTPTGVLIDAAMALVEDHIPPPSAAHQDRALSTALRHTARRGITSLHDAGVGLSALRRVRDFLEKDRFPLRLYAMIDGRGETLEHFCDRGPLHH
;
A
#
# COMPACT_ATOMS: atom_id res chain seq x y z
N MET A 1 16.95 -15.42 17.30
CA MET A 1 17.17 -15.91 15.92
C MET A 1 16.34 -17.17 15.75
N PRO A 2 15.69 -17.41 14.59
CA PRO A 2 15.14 -18.72 14.30
C PRO A 2 16.30 -19.74 14.33
N PRO A 3 16.03 -21.02 14.66
CA PRO A 3 17.07 -22.03 14.64
C PRO A 3 17.68 -22.11 13.22
N SER A 4 19.00 -22.17 13.13
CA SER A 4 19.74 -22.26 11.86
C SER A 4 19.38 -23.53 11.06
N GLU A 5 18.88 -24.57 11.74
CA GLU A 5 18.46 -25.83 11.16
C GLU A 5 17.06 -26.24 11.63
N PHE A 6 16.20 -26.62 10.69
CA PHE A 6 14.91 -27.24 10.96
C PHE A 6 14.49 -28.23 9.87
N LEU A 7 13.65 -29.20 10.24
CA LEU A 7 13.08 -30.19 9.38
C LEU A 7 11.56 -30.12 9.42
N ILE A 8 10.93 -29.77 8.30
CA ILE A 8 9.48 -29.82 8.14
C ILE A 8 9.13 -31.26 7.72
N THR A 9 8.20 -31.90 8.42
CA THR A 9 7.70 -33.26 8.14
C THR A 9 6.19 -33.24 8.00
N ASN A 10 5.62 -34.37 7.55
CA ASN A 10 4.17 -34.52 7.37
C ASN A 10 3.59 -33.36 6.51
N ALA A 11 4.28 -33.02 5.41
CA ALA A 11 3.95 -31.94 4.49
C ALA A 11 3.61 -32.49 3.10
N ARG A 12 2.95 -31.67 2.28
CA ARG A 12 2.89 -31.83 0.83
C ARG A 12 3.77 -30.76 0.20
N VAL A 13 5.04 -31.09 -0.02
CA VAL A 13 6.05 -30.15 -0.54
C VAL A 13 6.05 -30.20 -2.07
N TYR A 14 5.82 -29.04 -2.70
CA TYR A 14 5.88 -28.86 -4.16
C TYR A 14 7.11 -28.04 -4.52
N PRO A 15 8.25 -28.68 -4.85
CA PRO A 15 9.42 -27.96 -5.35
C PRO A 15 9.14 -27.55 -6.80
N VAL A 16 9.08 -26.25 -7.07
CA VAL A 16 8.85 -25.71 -8.42
C VAL A 16 10.19 -25.70 -9.15
N ASN A 17 10.60 -26.84 -9.74
CA ASN A 17 11.92 -27.01 -10.34
C ASN A 17 11.94 -26.81 -11.87
N GLY A 18 10.92 -26.18 -12.47
CA GLY A 18 10.88 -25.87 -13.91
C GLY A 18 10.79 -27.08 -14.86
N GLY A 19 10.59 -28.31 -14.35
CA GLY A 19 10.37 -29.50 -15.17
C GLY A 19 8.92 -29.62 -15.65
N THR A 20 8.73 -30.24 -16.81
CA THR A 20 7.42 -30.44 -17.47
C THR A 20 6.59 -31.56 -16.82
N ASP A 21 7.18 -32.38 -15.99
CA ASP A 21 6.49 -33.46 -15.28
C ASP A 21 5.84 -32.92 -14.00
N ARG A 22 4.59 -33.33 -13.73
CA ARG A 22 3.90 -32.97 -12.49
C ARG A 22 4.77 -33.41 -11.30
N PRO A 23 5.27 -32.47 -10.49
CA PRO A 23 6.11 -32.84 -9.37
C PRO A 23 5.32 -33.72 -8.41
N VAL A 24 5.81 -34.92 -8.13
CA VAL A 24 5.27 -35.74 -7.04
C VAL A 24 5.57 -34.97 -5.74
N PRO A 25 4.57 -34.68 -4.91
CA PRO A 25 4.81 -33.97 -3.67
C PRO A 25 5.77 -34.75 -2.79
N ALA A 26 6.87 -34.12 -2.37
CA ALA A 26 7.70 -34.67 -1.31
C ALA A 26 6.98 -34.50 0.04
N SER A 27 7.35 -35.29 1.05
CA SER A 27 6.68 -35.30 2.37
C SER A 27 7.51 -34.58 3.46
N ALA A 28 8.72 -34.14 3.12
CA ALA A 28 9.58 -33.40 4.05
C ALA A 28 10.51 -32.41 3.33
N LEU A 29 10.92 -31.38 4.09
CA LEU A 29 11.84 -30.33 3.67
C LEU A 29 12.83 -30.03 4.80
N ALA A 30 14.13 -30.09 4.52
CA ALA A 30 15.20 -29.72 5.44
C ALA A 30 15.76 -28.34 5.10
N VAL A 31 15.99 -27.52 6.12
CA VAL A 31 16.65 -26.22 5.99
C VAL A 31 17.87 -26.17 6.90
N ARG A 32 18.98 -25.69 6.36
CA ARG A 32 20.23 -25.41 7.07
C ARG A 32 20.76 -24.04 6.65
N ASP A 33 21.12 -23.19 7.60
CA ASP A 33 21.71 -21.87 7.37
C ASP A 33 20.89 -21.01 6.38
N GLY A 34 19.56 -21.05 6.50
CA GLY A 34 18.64 -20.29 5.65
C GLY A 34 18.50 -20.82 4.20
N ARG A 35 19.06 -22.02 3.92
CA ARG A 35 18.98 -22.67 2.60
C ARG A 35 18.29 -24.03 2.68
N ILE A 36 17.59 -24.41 1.61
CA ILE A 36 17.04 -25.74 1.46
C ILE A 36 18.21 -26.74 1.32
N ALA A 37 18.33 -27.64 2.30
CA ALA A 37 19.38 -28.67 2.36
C ALA A 37 18.91 -30.01 1.82
N GLY A 38 17.58 -30.28 1.81
CA GLY A 38 17.02 -31.53 1.29
C GLY A 38 15.51 -31.44 1.13
N VAL A 39 15.00 -32.11 0.10
CA VAL A 39 13.55 -32.28 -0.17
C VAL A 39 13.34 -33.74 -0.54
N GLY A 40 12.35 -34.41 0.08
CA GLY A 40 12.07 -35.82 -0.20
C GLY A 40 11.20 -36.48 0.86
N SER A 41 11.47 -37.73 1.18
CA SER A 41 10.89 -38.38 2.34
C SER A 41 11.50 -37.85 3.65
N PRO A 42 10.84 -38.04 4.80
CA PRO A 42 11.40 -37.65 6.11
C PRO A 42 12.78 -38.25 6.39
N ALA A 43 13.01 -39.48 5.94
CA ALA A 43 14.28 -40.19 6.09
C ALA A 43 15.39 -39.50 5.27
N GLU A 44 15.14 -39.24 3.99
CA GLU A 44 16.10 -38.54 3.09
C GLU A 44 16.42 -37.11 3.57
N ALA A 45 15.37 -36.34 3.89
CA ALA A 45 15.55 -34.96 4.34
C ALA A 45 16.29 -34.85 5.68
N SER A 46 16.05 -35.82 6.61
CA SER A 46 16.71 -35.82 7.92
C SER A 46 18.21 -36.10 7.86
N THR A 47 18.71 -36.75 6.81
CA THR A 47 20.16 -36.97 6.65
C THR A 47 20.93 -35.66 6.49
N ALA A 48 20.29 -34.65 5.92
CA ALA A 48 20.89 -33.35 5.76
C ALA A 48 20.95 -32.54 7.06
N VAL A 49 20.05 -32.81 8.02
CA VAL A 49 19.90 -32.05 9.29
C VAL A 49 19.53 -32.99 10.45
N PRO A 50 20.44 -33.89 10.90
CA PRO A 50 20.11 -34.96 11.84
C PRO A 50 19.57 -34.47 13.18
N GLU A 51 20.11 -33.40 13.72
CA GLU A 51 19.78 -32.82 15.03
C GLU A 51 18.79 -31.63 14.96
N ALA A 52 18.22 -31.35 13.75
CA ALA A 52 17.40 -30.19 13.55
C ALA A 52 16.07 -30.27 14.32
N ARG A 53 15.58 -29.09 14.73
CA ARG A 53 14.21 -28.97 15.26
C ARG A 53 13.20 -29.46 14.22
N ARG A 54 12.32 -30.36 14.63
CA ARG A 54 11.24 -30.86 13.76
C ARG A 54 10.00 -30.00 13.88
N ILE A 55 9.38 -29.72 12.72
CA ILE A 55 8.11 -29.01 12.59
C ILE A 55 7.14 -29.92 11.86
N ASP A 56 6.06 -30.34 12.52
CA ASP A 56 4.99 -31.08 11.88
C ASP A 56 4.09 -30.13 11.11
N ALA A 57 4.01 -30.29 9.79
CA ALA A 57 3.15 -29.49 8.93
C ALA A 57 1.67 -29.93 8.93
N GLU A 58 1.32 -31.02 9.66
CA GLU A 58 -0.06 -31.51 9.79
C GLU A 58 -0.75 -31.76 8.43
N GLY A 59 0.01 -32.24 7.44
CA GLY A 59 -0.48 -32.46 6.08
C GLY A 59 -0.64 -31.23 5.22
N ARG A 60 -0.21 -30.06 5.70
CA ARG A 60 -0.30 -28.79 4.95
C ARG A 60 0.62 -28.78 3.73
N THR A 61 0.23 -27.97 2.75
CA THR A 61 1.02 -27.74 1.54
C THR A 61 2.14 -26.75 1.82
N VAL A 62 3.33 -27.09 1.34
CA VAL A 62 4.53 -26.22 1.35
C VAL A 62 4.93 -25.94 -0.09
N VAL A 63 5.01 -24.67 -0.42
CA VAL A 63 5.43 -24.15 -1.73
C VAL A 63 6.54 -23.11 -1.54
N PRO A 64 7.33 -22.80 -2.57
CA PRO A 64 8.23 -21.63 -2.53
C PRO A 64 7.45 -20.35 -2.23
N GLY A 65 8.09 -19.42 -1.55
CA GLY A 65 7.51 -18.07 -1.37
C GLY A 65 7.23 -17.42 -2.72
N PHE A 66 6.13 -16.66 -2.80
CA PHE A 66 5.73 -16.02 -4.03
C PHE A 66 6.68 -14.88 -4.42
N VAL A 67 6.84 -14.69 -5.72
CA VAL A 67 7.57 -13.57 -6.31
C VAL A 67 6.54 -12.69 -7.03
N ASP A 68 6.40 -11.44 -6.60
CA ASP A 68 5.65 -10.45 -7.34
C ASP A 68 6.58 -9.80 -8.38
N ALA A 69 6.30 -10.02 -9.66
CA ALA A 69 7.16 -9.58 -10.75
C ALA A 69 6.92 -8.11 -11.17
N HIS A 70 5.91 -7.44 -10.62
CA HIS A 70 5.63 -6.03 -10.88
C HIS A 70 4.85 -5.42 -9.72
N ALA A 71 5.51 -4.63 -8.92
CA ALA A 71 4.94 -3.99 -7.74
C ALA A 71 5.30 -2.49 -7.69
N HIS A 72 4.58 -1.77 -6.83
CA HIS A 72 4.85 -0.39 -6.41
C HIS A 72 4.75 -0.35 -4.88
N LEU A 73 5.81 -0.80 -4.21
CA LEU A 73 5.79 -1.08 -2.77
C LEU A 73 5.52 0.18 -1.93
N HIS A 74 6.13 1.30 -2.33
CA HIS A 74 5.94 2.57 -1.63
C HIS A 74 4.49 3.08 -1.75
N GLU A 75 3.95 3.05 -2.97
CA GLU A 75 2.57 3.48 -3.28
C GLU A 75 1.55 2.59 -2.59
N LEU A 76 1.78 1.26 -2.56
CA LEU A 76 0.98 0.32 -1.78
C LEU A 76 0.96 0.74 -0.30
N GLY A 77 2.12 1.07 0.26
CA GLY A 77 2.21 1.51 1.65
C GLY A 77 1.42 2.78 1.94
N LEU A 78 1.47 3.74 1.03
CA LEU A 78 0.68 4.97 1.13
C LEU A 78 -0.82 4.71 0.95
N ALA A 79 -1.20 3.84 0.00
CA ALA A 79 -2.60 3.47 -0.24
C ALA A 79 -3.21 2.76 0.98
N LEU A 80 -2.50 1.81 1.58
CA LEU A 80 -2.93 1.10 2.80
C LEU A 80 -3.05 2.01 4.03
N ARG A 81 -2.63 3.26 3.93
CA ARG A 81 -2.78 4.29 4.98
C ARG A 81 -3.81 5.36 4.63
N ARG A 82 -4.64 5.10 3.64
CA ARG A 82 -5.85 5.87 3.32
C ARG A 82 -7.07 5.06 3.76
N ALA A 83 -8.16 5.75 4.10
CA ALA A 83 -9.42 5.08 4.37
C ALA A 83 -9.95 4.44 3.07
N ASP A 84 -10.31 3.18 3.12
CA ASP A 84 -11.03 2.49 2.05
C ASP A 84 -12.53 2.77 2.23
N LEU A 85 -13.14 3.34 1.21
CA LEU A 85 -14.53 3.82 1.22
C LEU A 85 -15.39 3.07 0.17
N THR A 86 -14.85 1.99 -0.40
CA THR A 86 -15.47 1.27 -1.52
C THR A 86 -16.86 0.73 -1.17
N ASP A 87 -17.06 0.31 0.07
CA ASP A 87 -18.35 -0.27 0.50
C ASP A 87 -19.30 0.77 1.14
N ALA A 88 -18.97 2.07 1.07
CA ALA A 88 -19.79 3.10 1.67
C ALA A 88 -21.07 3.37 0.85
N SER A 89 -22.22 3.11 1.43
CA SER A 89 -23.54 3.22 0.77
C SER A 89 -24.19 4.61 0.89
N SER A 90 -23.55 5.56 1.56
CA SER A 90 -24.07 6.92 1.78
C SER A 90 -22.94 7.86 2.26
N PRO A 91 -23.15 9.20 2.24
CA PRO A 91 -22.23 10.14 2.88
C PRO A 91 -22.01 9.87 4.38
N ASP A 92 -23.05 9.45 5.10
CA ASP A 92 -22.94 9.11 6.52
C ASP A 92 -22.11 7.84 6.73
N ALA A 93 -22.26 6.82 5.87
CA ALA A 93 -21.44 5.62 5.88
C ALA A 93 -19.95 5.94 5.60
N VAL A 94 -19.67 6.88 4.70
CA VAL A 94 -18.30 7.39 4.48
C VAL A 94 -17.74 7.99 5.78
N VAL A 95 -18.51 8.81 6.48
CA VAL A 95 -18.09 9.41 7.75
C VAL A 95 -17.82 8.35 8.81
N GLU A 96 -18.67 7.32 8.91
CA GLU A 96 -18.47 6.20 9.85
C GLU A 96 -17.18 5.43 9.55
N GLN A 97 -16.92 5.11 8.28
CA GLN A 97 -15.68 4.44 7.84
C GLN A 97 -14.44 5.31 8.13
N LEU A 98 -14.52 6.62 7.91
CA LEU A 98 -13.43 7.54 8.27
C LEU A 98 -13.16 7.58 9.77
N ARG A 99 -14.22 7.59 10.61
CA ARG A 99 -14.08 7.53 12.08
C ARG A 99 -13.44 6.20 12.53
N ALA A 100 -13.88 5.09 11.97
CA ALA A 100 -13.30 3.78 12.23
C ALA A 100 -11.82 3.76 11.83
N PHE A 101 -11.48 4.28 10.64
CA PHE A 101 -10.11 4.39 10.19
C PHE A 101 -9.24 5.23 11.13
N VAL A 102 -9.75 6.36 11.62
CA VAL A 102 -9.02 7.21 12.60
C VAL A 102 -8.80 6.46 13.90
N ALA A 103 -9.81 5.73 14.41
CA ALA A 103 -9.71 4.95 15.65
C ALA A 103 -8.68 3.80 15.53
N ASP A 104 -8.64 3.12 14.39
CA ASP A 104 -7.76 1.95 14.18
C ASP A 104 -6.31 2.34 13.87
N HIS A 105 -6.09 3.48 13.23
CA HIS A 105 -4.76 3.86 12.70
C HIS A 105 -4.10 5.01 13.46
N ASP A 106 -4.85 5.70 14.31
CA ASP A 106 -4.40 6.85 15.12
C ASP A 106 -3.49 7.82 14.33
N PRO A 107 -3.95 8.36 13.17
CA PRO A 107 -3.16 9.30 12.41
C PRO A 107 -3.05 10.63 13.16
N PRO A 108 -1.90 11.36 13.09
CA PRO A 108 -1.74 12.64 13.76
C PRO A 108 -2.94 13.57 13.53
N SER A 109 -3.39 14.28 14.55
CA SER A 109 -4.61 15.11 14.50
C SER A 109 -4.53 16.26 13.48
N ASP A 110 -3.31 16.74 13.21
CA ASP A 110 -2.99 17.78 12.24
C ASP A 110 -2.73 17.25 10.82
N ALA A 111 -2.67 15.92 10.65
CA ALA A 111 -2.47 15.31 9.34
C ALA A 111 -3.76 15.28 8.53
N TRP A 112 -3.63 15.49 7.22
CA TRP A 112 -4.72 15.29 6.27
C TRP A 112 -5.32 13.91 6.39
N LEU A 113 -6.65 13.83 6.50
CA LEU A 113 -7.40 12.58 6.43
C LEU A 113 -7.70 12.29 4.96
N ARG A 114 -7.14 11.21 4.46
CA ARG A 114 -7.29 10.81 3.05
C ARG A 114 -8.02 9.48 2.94
N GLY A 115 -8.89 9.39 1.95
CA GLY A 115 -9.62 8.15 1.62
C GLY A 115 -9.81 8.03 0.12
N HIS A 116 -10.24 6.86 -0.32
CA HIS A 116 -10.56 6.58 -1.72
C HIS A 116 -11.69 5.56 -1.83
N GLY A 117 -12.36 5.55 -2.96
CA GLY A 117 -13.29 4.48 -3.30
C GLY A 117 -14.77 4.81 -3.08
N TRP A 118 -15.13 6.04 -2.64
CA TRP A 118 -16.54 6.41 -2.60
C TRP A 118 -17.13 6.48 -4.02
N ASP A 119 -18.42 6.11 -4.14
CA ASP A 119 -19.15 6.19 -5.40
C ASP A 119 -20.62 6.54 -5.14
N GLN A 120 -21.02 7.75 -5.51
CA GLN A 120 -22.40 8.20 -5.33
C GLN A 120 -23.40 7.45 -6.23
N THR A 121 -22.95 6.74 -7.26
CA THR A 121 -23.86 5.97 -8.12
C THR A 121 -24.42 4.75 -7.41
N GLU A 122 -23.72 4.25 -6.40
CA GLU A 122 -24.14 3.15 -5.53
C GLU A 122 -25.05 3.63 -4.37
N TRP A 123 -25.29 4.94 -4.23
CA TRP A 123 -26.06 5.49 -3.12
C TRP A 123 -27.54 5.68 -3.45
N THR A 124 -28.37 5.73 -2.43
CA THR A 124 -29.80 6.06 -2.58
C THR A 124 -30.16 7.26 -1.70
N PRO A 125 -30.45 8.44 -2.28
CA PRO A 125 -30.43 8.76 -3.72
C PRO A 125 -29.01 8.89 -4.30
N ALA A 126 -28.83 8.56 -5.56
CA ALA A 126 -27.58 8.71 -6.30
C ALA A 126 -27.27 10.21 -6.57
N ARG A 127 -26.66 10.88 -5.61
CA ARG A 127 -26.34 12.31 -5.69
C ARG A 127 -24.93 12.59 -5.20
N LEU A 128 -24.25 13.53 -5.85
CA LEU A 128 -22.98 14.03 -5.37
C LEU A 128 -23.13 14.55 -3.93
N PRO A 129 -22.16 14.27 -3.05
CA PRO A 129 -22.20 14.69 -1.67
C PRO A 129 -21.95 16.20 -1.51
N SER A 130 -22.17 16.69 -0.30
CA SER A 130 -21.75 18.03 0.11
C SER A 130 -20.74 17.94 1.26
N ARG A 131 -19.91 18.97 1.43
CA ARG A 131 -18.92 19.03 2.50
C ARG A 131 -19.53 18.97 3.91
N GLY A 132 -20.81 19.31 4.07
CA GLY A 132 -21.45 19.40 5.39
C GLY A 132 -21.35 18.15 6.25
N ALA A 133 -21.43 16.95 5.65
CA ALA A 133 -21.27 15.69 6.39
C ALA A 133 -19.82 15.55 6.94
N LEU A 134 -18.82 15.92 6.14
CA LEU A 134 -17.41 15.90 6.55
C LEU A 134 -17.11 17.02 7.55
N ASP A 135 -17.66 18.22 7.36
CA ASP A 135 -17.51 19.37 8.27
C ASP A 135 -18.02 19.06 9.67
N ALA A 136 -19.18 18.41 9.75
CA ALA A 136 -19.78 18.00 11.04
C ALA A 136 -18.92 16.95 11.79
N ALA A 137 -18.22 16.10 11.06
CA ALA A 137 -17.41 15.02 11.64
C ALA A 137 -15.96 15.44 11.92
N PHE A 138 -15.39 16.29 11.08
CA PHE A 138 -13.99 16.71 11.07
C PHE A 138 -13.86 18.22 10.79
N PRO A 139 -14.36 19.08 11.70
CA PRO A 139 -14.47 20.53 11.44
C PRO A 139 -13.11 21.23 11.23
N GLU A 140 -12.07 20.78 11.93
CA GLU A 140 -10.74 21.41 11.90
C GLU A 140 -9.70 20.60 11.12
N ARG A 141 -10.02 19.36 10.80
CA ARG A 141 -9.09 18.45 10.15
C ARG A 141 -9.32 18.44 8.65
N PRO A 142 -8.32 18.74 7.82
CA PRO A 142 -8.46 18.65 6.37
C PRO A 142 -8.78 17.21 5.92
N VAL A 143 -9.87 17.05 5.15
CA VAL A 143 -10.33 15.78 4.58
C VAL A 143 -10.35 15.87 3.07
N TRP A 144 -9.72 14.91 2.39
CA TRP A 144 -9.74 14.76 0.95
C TRP A 144 -9.99 13.31 0.55
N LEU A 145 -11.10 13.06 -0.14
CA LEU A 145 -11.58 11.73 -0.52
C LEU A 145 -11.70 11.63 -2.03
N THR A 146 -11.01 10.65 -2.63
CA THR A 146 -11.04 10.43 -4.08
C THR A 146 -12.11 9.40 -4.43
N ARG A 147 -12.91 9.68 -5.46
CA ARG A 147 -13.92 8.75 -5.98
C ARG A 147 -13.24 7.51 -6.59
N THR A 148 -13.99 6.41 -6.73
CA THR A 148 -13.49 5.12 -7.21
C THR A 148 -12.83 5.19 -8.60
N ASP A 149 -13.34 6.06 -9.48
CA ASP A 149 -12.82 6.28 -10.84
C ASP A 149 -11.68 7.30 -10.92
N VAL A 150 -11.28 7.89 -9.79
CA VAL A 150 -10.27 8.96 -9.62
C VAL A 150 -10.55 10.26 -10.37
N HIS A 151 -11.78 10.44 -10.88
CA HIS A 151 -12.21 11.65 -11.61
C HIS A 151 -12.98 12.65 -10.75
N ALA A 152 -13.17 12.39 -9.46
CA ALA A 152 -13.75 13.34 -8.53
C ALA A 152 -13.10 13.26 -7.15
N GLY A 153 -12.92 14.42 -6.54
CA GLY A 153 -12.48 14.57 -5.15
C GLY A 153 -13.54 15.25 -4.30
N TRP A 154 -13.68 14.86 -3.04
CA TRP A 154 -14.60 15.42 -2.08
C TRP A 154 -13.83 15.94 -0.86
N ALA A 155 -13.87 17.26 -0.69
CA ALA A 155 -13.21 18.00 0.37
C ALA A 155 -14.20 18.49 1.42
N ASN A 156 -13.74 18.60 2.67
CA ASN A 156 -14.41 19.41 3.68
C ASN A 156 -13.96 20.87 3.64
N THR A 157 -14.59 21.74 4.43
CA THR A 157 -14.24 23.17 4.52
C THR A 157 -12.79 23.35 4.96
N ALA A 158 -12.31 22.61 5.96
CA ALA A 158 -10.92 22.70 6.43
C ALA A 158 -9.89 22.40 5.33
N ALA A 159 -10.16 21.43 4.44
CA ALA A 159 -9.29 21.14 3.30
C ALA A 159 -9.29 22.26 2.25
N LEU A 160 -10.45 22.83 1.95
CA LEU A 160 -10.58 23.95 1.02
C LEU A 160 -9.88 25.21 1.55
N GLU A 161 -10.04 25.52 2.83
CA GLU A 161 -9.36 26.68 3.46
C GLU A 161 -7.84 26.50 3.52
N ALA A 162 -7.37 25.27 3.75
CA ALA A 162 -5.95 24.95 3.76
C ALA A 162 -5.30 25.03 2.36
N THR A 163 -6.08 25.17 1.30
CA THR A 163 -5.62 25.16 -0.11
C THR A 163 -6.04 26.41 -0.88
N VAL A 164 -7.15 26.34 -1.59
CA VAL A 164 -7.62 27.41 -2.48
C VAL A 164 -8.31 28.55 -1.75
N GLY A 165 -8.88 28.30 -0.56
CA GLY A 165 -9.79 29.19 0.16
C GLY A 165 -11.23 29.11 -0.35
N LEU A 166 -12.20 28.98 0.58
CA LEU A 166 -13.61 28.77 0.21
C LEU A 166 -14.20 29.98 -0.51
N ASP A 167 -13.90 31.20 -0.06
CA ASP A 167 -14.38 32.44 -0.69
C ASP A 167 -13.85 32.55 -2.13
N ARG A 168 -12.57 32.29 -2.33
CA ARG A 168 -11.98 32.27 -3.66
C ARG A 168 -12.60 31.21 -4.56
N LEU A 169 -12.82 29.99 -4.03
CA LEU A 169 -13.47 28.92 -4.77
C LEU A 169 -14.90 29.29 -5.17
N HIS A 170 -15.60 30.07 -4.34
CA HIS A 170 -16.95 30.56 -4.65
C HIS A 170 -16.95 31.53 -5.84
N GLU A 171 -15.97 32.39 -5.94
CA GLU A 171 -15.85 33.43 -6.99
C GLU A 171 -15.22 32.88 -8.29
N MET A 172 -14.50 31.76 -8.23
CA MET A 172 -13.83 31.18 -9.39
C MET A 172 -14.81 30.61 -10.41
N SER A 173 -14.49 30.78 -11.69
CA SER A 173 -15.05 29.95 -12.77
C SER A 173 -14.39 28.58 -12.76
N ASP A 174 -15.03 27.62 -13.41
CA ASP A 174 -14.46 26.29 -13.60
C ASP A 174 -13.14 26.37 -14.37
N PRO A 175 -12.10 25.63 -13.95
CA PRO A 175 -10.87 25.55 -14.72
C PRO A 175 -11.06 24.76 -16.01
N ASP A 176 -10.21 25.02 -17.02
CA ASP A 176 -10.24 24.28 -18.28
C ASP A 176 -10.10 22.77 -18.03
N GLY A 177 -11.06 22.00 -18.53
CA GLY A 177 -11.09 20.54 -18.34
C GLY A 177 -11.49 20.08 -16.93
N GLY A 178 -12.02 20.98 -16.08
CA GLY A 178 -12.47 20.62 -14.74
C GLY A 178 -13.79 21.27 -14.36
N HIS A 179 -14.42 20.82 -13.27
CA HIS A 179 -15.67 21.35 -12.79
C HIS A 179 -15.70 21.46 -11.27
N ILE A 180 -16.06 22.65 -10.76
CA ILE A 180 -16.35 22.91 -9.35
C ILE A 180 -17.83 22.69 -9.12
N HIS A 181 -18.20 21.57 -8.50
CA HIS A 181 -19.60 21.28 -8.27
C HIS A 181 -20.21 22.23 -7.25
N ARG A 182 -21.31 22.90 -7.65
CA ARG A 182 -22.06 23.86 -6.84
C ARG A 182 -23.50 23.40 -6.61
N ASP A 183 -24.06 23.82 -5.50
CA ASP A 183 -25.47 23.62 -5.19
C ASP A 183 -26.35 24.60 -6.01
N ARG A 184 -27.67 24.54 -5.77
CA ARG A 184 -28.65 25.38 -6.47
C ARG A 184 -28.52 26.87 -6.19
N THR A 185 -27.79 27.25 -5.13
CA THR A 185 -27.51 28.63 -4.76
C THR A 185 -26.20 29.15 -5.32
N GLY A 186 -25.44 28.30 -6.02
CA GLY A 186 -24.11 28.61 -6.55
C GLY A 186 -22.99 28.34 -5.54
N THR A 187 -23.30 27.81 -4.36
CA THR A 187 -22.29 27.54 -3.32
C THR A 187 -21.50 26.25 -3.63
N PRO A 188 -20.14 26.29 -3.63
CA PRO A 188 -19.33 25.08 -3.80
C PRO A 188 -19.65 24.02 -2.76
N THR A 189 -19.94 22.80 -3.22
CA THR A 189 -20.31 21.68 -2.35
C THR A 189 -19.10 20.98 -1.71
N GLY A 190 -17.89 21.29 -2.16
CA GLY A 190 -16.68 20.58 -1.80
C GLY A 190 -16.29 19.46 -2.79
N VAL A 191 -17.13 19.16 -3.78
CA VAL A 191 -16.79 18.20 -4.83
C VAL A 191 -16.13 18.92 -5.99
N LEU A 192 -14.94 18.44 -6.37
CA LEU A 192 -14.13 18.91 -7.48
C LEU A 192 -13.94 17.77 -8.48
N ILE A 193 -14.08 18.07 -9.77
CA ILE A 193 -14.11 17.05 -10.83
C ILE A 193 -12.98 17.35 -11.82
N ASP A 194 -12.29 16.29 -12.26
CA ASP A 194 -11.19 16.31 -13.25
C ASP A 194 -10.13 17.35 -12.92
N ALA A 195 -9.79 18.29 -13.82
CA ALA A 195 -8.75 19.27 -13.60
C ALA A 195 -8.99 20.19 -12.38
N ALA A 196 -10.23 20.33 -11.91
CA ALA A 196 -10.50 21.08 -10.68
C ALA A 196 -9.94 20.41 -9.41
N MET A 197 -9.67 19.11 -9.42
CA MET A 197 -9.07 18.39 -8.29
C MET A 197 -7.69 18.94 -7.92
N ALA A 198 -6.92 19.44 -8.90
CA ALA A 198 -5.60 20.04 -8.70
C ALA A 198 -5.64 21.27 -7.76
N LEU A 199 -6.77 21.96 -7.64
CA LEU A 199 -6.97 23.07 -6.68
C LEU A 199 -6.73 22.64 -5.22
N VAL A 200 -6.90 21.35 -4.94
CA VAL A 200 -6.62 20.77 -3.61
C VAL A 200 -5.39 19.87 -3.67
N GLU A 201 -5.29 18.95 -4.62
CA GLU A 201 -4.25 17.92 -4.65
C GLU A 201 -2.84 18.48 -4.72
N ASP A 202 -2.61 19.55 -5.49
CA ASP A 202 -1.29 20.18 -5.62
C ASP A 202 -0.83 20.89 -4.34
N HIS A 203 -1.76 21.13 -3.41
CA HIS A 203 -1.49 21.80 -2.13
C HIS A 203 -1.43 20.85 -0.95
N ILE A 204 -1.78 19.56 -1.13
CA ILE A 204 -1.66 18.57 -0.06
C ILE A 204 -0.18 18.39 0.29
N PRO A 205 0.23 18.61 1.55
CA PRO A 205 1.62 18.44 1.94
C PRO A 205 2.14 17.03 1.65
N PRO A 206 3.36 16.88 1.15
CA PRO A 206 3.95 15.56 0.95
C PRO A 206 4.04 14.82 2.29
N PRO A 207 3.93 13.48 2.29
CA PRO A 207 4.03 12.69 3.51
C PRO A 207 5.35 12.93 4.24
N SER A 208 5.30 13.18 5.55
CA SER A 208 6.52 13.31 6.37
C SER A 208 7.37 12.03 6.31
N ALA A 209 8.66 12.12 6.62
CA ALA A 209 9.56 10.96 6.66
C ALA A 209 9.02 9.84 7.57
N ALA A 210 8.51 10.20 8.75
CA ALA A 210 7.89 9.24 9.65
C ALA A 210 6.63 8.58 9.07
N HIS A 211 5.83 9.31 8.30
CA HIS A 211 4.67 8.74 7.61
C HIS A 211 5.11 7.75 6.53
N GLN A 212 6.11 8.10 5.74
CA GLN A 212 6.68 7.23 4.70
C GLN A 212 7.31 5.96 5.29
N ASP A 213 7.97 6.04 6.45
CA ASP A 213 8.51 4.86 7.17
C ASP A 213 7.39 3.94 7.65
N ARG A 214 6.32 4.50 8.19
CA ARG A 214 5.13 3.72 8.58
C ARG A 214 4.46 3.09 7.36
N ALA A 215 4.37 3.80 6.24
CA ALA A 215 3.83 3.29 4.99
C ALA A 215 4.63 2.09 4.48
N LEU A 216 5.96 2.22 4.39
CA LEU A 216 6.84 1.12 4.00
C LEU A 216 6.70 -0.09 4.95
N SER A 217 6.71 0.14 6.27
CA SER A 217 6.49 -0.94 7.26
C SER A 217 5.14 -1.64 7.09
N THR A 218 4.11 -0.90 6.72
CA THR A 218 2.76 -1.45 6.48
C THR A 218 2.74 -2.29 5.21
N ALA A 219 3.32 -1.80 4.10
CA ALA A 219 3.44 -2.54 2.86
C ALA A 219 4.22 -3.85 3.05
N LEU A 220 5.37 -3.82 3.72
CA LEU A 220 6.19 -5.00 3.99
C LEU A 220 5.42 -6.07 4.78
N ARG A 221 4.69 -5.67 5.82
CA ARG A 221 3.84 -6.62 6.57
C ARG A 221 2.68 -7.16 5.73
N HIS A 222 2.07 -6.32 4.92
CA HIS A 222 0.95 -6.70 4.05
C HIS A 222 1.37 -7.74 3.00
N THR A 223 2.51 -7.53 2.34
CA THR A 223 3.06 -8.45 1.34
C THR A 223 3.54 -9.75 1.98
N ALA A 224 4.29 -9.69 3.09
CA ALA A 224 4.78 -10.87 3.78
C ALA A 224 3.65 -11.79 4.29
N ARG A 225 2.54 -11.21 4.81
CA ARG A 225 1.37 -11.98 5.25
C ARG A 225 0.67 -12.73 4.12
N ARG A 226 0.90 -12.35 2.85
CA ARG A 226 0.36 -13.02 1.66
C ARG A 226 1.31 -14.04 1.06
N GLY A 227 2.43 -14.32 1.74
CA GLY A 227 3.42 -15.28 1.29
C GLY A 227 4.36 -14.77 0.21
N ILE A 228 4.34 -13.48 -0.08
CA ILE A 228 5.31 -12.84 -0.98
C ILE A 228 6.64 -12.73 -0.25
N THR A 229 7.71 -13.27 -0.84
CA THR A 229 9.07 -13.26 -0.29
C THR A 229 10.05 -12.47 -1.12
N SER A 230 9.67 -12.17 -2.36
CA SER A 230 10.46 -11.36 -3.30
C SER A 230 9.52 -10.49 -4.12
N LEU A 231 9.95 -9.29 -4.47
CA LEU A 231 9.20 -8.43 -5.39
C LEU A 231 10.13 -7.61 -6.28
N HIS A 232 9.63 -7.30 -7.47
CA HIS A 232 10.23 -6.37 -8.41
C HIS A 232 9.44 -5.06 -8.33
N ASP A 233 10.08 -4.01 -7.83
CA ASP A 233 9.46 -2.71 -7.60
C ASP A 233 9.83 -1.75 -8.74
N ALA A 234 8.83 -1.26 -9.45
CA ALA A 234 9.02 -0.49 -10.68
C ALA A 234 8.94 1.03 -10.43
N GLY A 235 9.81 1.78 -11.10
CA GLY A 235 9.81 3.24 -11.05
C GLY A 235 10.28 3.81 -9.71
N VAL A 236 11.22 3.15 -9.04
CA VAL A 236 11.62 3.53 -7.68
C VAL A 236 12.52 4.78 -7.71
N GLY A 237 12.06 5.85 -7.08
CA GLY A 237 12.82 7.10 -6.95
C GLY A 237 13.93 7.03 -5.89
N LEU A 238 14.91 7.93 -6.00
CA LEU A 238 16.10 7.95 -5.14
C LEU A 238 15.77 8.05 -3.64
N SER A 239 14.76 8.82 -3.26
CA SER A 239 14.35 8.97 -1.86
C SER A 239 13.77 7.67 -1.28
N ALA A 240 12.99 6.92 -2.07
CA ALA A 240 12.45 5.62 -1.69
C ALA A 240 13.58 4.57 -1.56
N LEU A 241 14.55 4.57 -2.48
CA LEU A 241 15.73 3.69 -2.40
C LEU A 241 16.59 3.95 -1.16
N ARG A 242 16.81 5.21 -0.80
CA ARG A 242 17.52 5.57 0.45
C ARG A 242 16.79 5.01 1.68
N ARG A 243 15.47 5.08 1.69
CA ARG A 243 14.63 4.53 2.76
C ARG A 243 14.69 3.01 2.83
N VAL A 244 14.59 2.33 1.68
CA VAL A 244 14.77 0.87 1.60
C VAL A 244 16.13 0.46 2.18
N ARG A 245 17.21 1.14 1.80
CA ARG A 245 18.55 0.87 2.33
C ARG A 245 18.61 1.05 3.86
N ASP A 246 18.04 2.13 4.40
CA ASP A 246 17.96 2.34 5.86
C ASP A 246 17.20 1.21 6.57
N PHE A 247 16.14 0.68 5.95
CA PHE A 247 15.40 -0.46 6.48
C PHE A 247 16.21 -1.76 6.42
N LEU A 248 16.98 -1.99 5.36
CA LEU A 248 17.89 -3.14 5.22
C LEU A 248 19.01 -3.08 6.29
N GLU A 249 19.68 -1.94 6.44
CA GLU A 249 20.75 -1.71 7.43
C GLU A 249 20.25 -1.92 8.87
N LYS A 250 18.96 -1.70 9.13
CA LYS A 250 18.31 -1.91 10.44
C LYS A 250 17.64 -3.27 10.61
N ASP A 251 17.84 -4.21 9.67
CA ASP A 251 17.19 -5.54 9.67
C ASP A 251 15.63 -5.46 9.75
N ARG A 252 15.05 -4.49 9.06
CA ARG A 252 13.59 -4.22 9.03
C ARG A 252 12.94 -4.52 7.68
N PHE A 253 13.70 -5.04 6.70
CA PHE A 253 13.23 -5.35 5.36
C PHE A 253 13.24 -6.87 5.13
N PRO A 254 12.15 -7.59 5.37
CA PRO A 254 12.10 -9.06 5.39
C PRO A 254 11.95 -9.70 4.01
N LEU A 255 11.97 -8.93 2.92
CA LEU A 255 11.75 -9.40 1.55
C LEU A 255 13.03 -9.26 0.72
N ARG A 256 13.11 -9.99 -0.39
CA ARG A 256 14.08 -9.70 -1.44
C ARG A 256 13.48 -8.66 -2.38
N LEU A 257 14.26 -7.67 -2.75
CA LEU A 257 13.84 -6.58 -3.62
C LEU A 257 14.73 -6.51 -4.87
N TYR A 258 14.09 -6.49 -6.03
CA TYR A 258 14.69 -6.04 -7.27
C TYR A 258 14.07 -4.69 -7.64
N ALA A 259 14.77 -3.60 -7.34
CA ALA A 259 14.28 -2.26 -7.62
C ALA A 259 14.68 -1.83 -9.04
N MET A 260 13.68 -1.56 -9.87
CA MET A 260 13.86 -0.88 -11.15
C MET A 260 13.71 0.62 -10.91
N ILE A 261 14.79 1.35 -11.10
CA ILE A 261 14.85 2.79 -10.81
C ILE A 261 13.95 3.60 -11.76
N ASP A 262 13.48 4.75 -11.29
CA ASP A 262 12.89 5.75 -12.19
C ASP A 262 13.96 6.20 -13.19
N GLY A 263 13.68 6.00 -14.48
CA GLY A 263 14.58 6.29 -15.60
C GLY A 263 14.66 7.77 -15.96
N ARG A 264 14.35 8.68 -15.02
CA ARG A 264 14.33 10.13 -15.24
C ARG A 264 14.95 10.90 -14.08
N GLY A 265 15.43 12.13 -14.39
CA GLY A 265 15.90 13.11 -13.42
C GLY A 265 17.00 12.60 -12.49
N GLU A 266 17.00 13.08 -11.25
CA GLU A 266 18.03 12.82 -10.23
C GLU A 266 18.32 11.34 -10.00
N THR A 267 17.31 10.49 -10.09
CA THR A 267 17.47 9.04 -9.87
C THR A 267 18.32 8.42 -10.97
N LEU A 268 18.02 8.71 -12.23
CA LEU A 268 18.80 8.23 -13.36
C LEU A 268 20.25 8.74 -13.30
N GLU A 269 20.45 10.04 -13.11
CA GLU A 269 21.77 10.66 -12.99
C GLU A 269 22.60 10.01 -11.87
N HIS A 270 21.98 9.77 -10.71
CA HIS A 270 22.65 9.14 -9.57
C HIS A 270 23.20 7.75 -9.89
N PHE A 271 22.54 6.96 -10.74
CA PHE A 271 22.90 5.57 -11.03
C PHE A 271 23.64 5.38 -12.35
N CYS A 272 23.63 6.35 -13.28
CA CYS A 272 24.34 6.26 -14.54
C CYS A 272 25.83 5.91 -14.37
N ASP A 273 26.49 6.52 -13.38
CA ASP A 273 27.93 6.36 -13.15
C ASP A 273 28.26 5.25 -12.13
N ARG A 274 27.28 4.83 -11.33
CA ARG A 274 27.49 3.89 -10.20
C ARG A 274 27.14 2.45 -10.52
N GLY A 275 26.30 2.24 -11.53
CA GLY A 275 25.76 0.93 -11.86
C GLY A 275 24.79 0.39 -10.77
N PRO A 276 24.41 -0.90 -10.87
CA PRO A 276 23.47 -1.52 -9.93
C PRO A 276 24.08 -1.66 -8.52
N LEU A 277 23.25 -1.47 -7.50
CA LEU A 277 23.60 -1.74 -6.11
C LEU A 277 23.22 -3.19 -5.76
N HIS A 278 24.11 -3.87 -5.05
CA HIS A 278 23.86 -5.19 -4.45
C HIS A 278 24.03 -5.07 -2.95
N HIS A 279 23.09 -5.65 -2.20
CA HIS A 279 23.11 -5.69 -0.73
C HIS A 279 23.06 -7.11 -0.23
#